data_9614d14ce54da64e1145405a84321c2b
#
_entry.id   9614d14ce54da64e1145405a84321c2b
#
_cell.length_a   1.000
_cell.length_b   1.000
_cell.length_c   1.000
_cell.angle_alpha   90.00
_cell.angle_beta   90.00
_cell.angle_gamma   90.00
#
_symmetry.space_group_name_H-M   'P 1'
#
loop_
_entity.id
_entity.type
_entity.pdbx_description
1 polymer ?
#
loop_
_entity_poly.entity_id
_entity_poly.type
_entity_poly.pdbx_seq_one_letter_code
_entity_poly.pdbx_strand_id
1 'polypeptide(L)'
;TYTFENEKIILNVKFTSPLLLDDLTLVSRPCTYIDYAVEKKENCDVRVDFVVASDLVSQKQAKLIGCNARRPEKDDAPAYNYAQMGRAAQKPLGGSGDHVTIDWGYVYVASAEKGAVCTYDAANEKLICRLPLDDDKAGMILAYDDLLSINYFGQWRKAYWTNTYATILDAIGAAFADHDETLKHAAAVDEKVEKEAYAAGGEKYAFLCNMSYRHAIAAHKLITDEDGNIIFLSKENDSNGCIGTVDVSYPSVPLFLLFNT
;
A
#
# COMPACT_ATOMS: atom_id res chain seq x y z
N THR A 1 -5.65 4.11 -12.49
CA THR A 1 -5.39 5.52 -12.87
C THR A 1 -6.68 6.30 -12.82
N TYR A 2 -6.62 7.52 -12.31
CA TYR A 2 -7.71 8.51 -12.31
C TYR A 2 -7.27 9.72 -13.11
N THR A 3 -8.15 10.26 -13.94
CA THR A 3 -7.90 11.46 -14.73
C THR A 3 -8.87 12.55 -14.31
N PHE A 4 -8.34 13.70 -13.96
CA PHE A 4 -9.10 14.90 -13.62
C PHE A 4 -8.76 15.98 -14.65
N GLU A 5 -9.78 16.65 -15.18
CA GLU A 5 -9.61 17.65 -16.22
C GLU A 5 -10.41 18.92 -15.89
N ASN A 6 -9.80 20.07 -16.15
CA ASN A 6 -10.46 21.35 -16.17
C ASN A 6 -9.96 22.20 -17.35
N GLU A 7 -10.30 23.49 -17.38
CA GLU A 7 -9.92 24.40 -18.47
C GLU A 7 -8.39 24.58 -18.58
N LYS A 8 -7.64 24.40 -17.48
CA LYS A 8 -6.21 24.72 -17.37
C LYS A 8 -5.28 23.53 -17.42
N ILE A 9 -5.71 22.40 -16.86
CA ILE A 9 -4.85 21.22 -16.70
C ILE A 9 -5.61 19.92 -16.95
N ILE A 10 -4.85 18.87 -17.28
CA ILE A 10 -5.24 17.46 -17.10
C ILE A 10 -4.31 16.88 -16.04
N LEU A 11 -4.87 16.34 -14.96
CA LEU A 11 -4.14 15.66 -13.90
C LEU A 11 -4.41 14.17 -13.94
N ASN A 12 -3.37 13.37 -14.13
CA ASN A 12 -3.43 11.92 -14.01
C ASN A 12 -2.83 11.49 -12.68
N VAL A 13 -3.56 10.65 -11.94
CA VAL A 13 -3.14 10.08 -10.66
C VAL A 13 -3.14 8.56 -10.78
N LYS A 14 -1.98 7.94 -10.62
CA LYS A 14 -1.82 6.49 -10.71
C LYS A 14 -1.48 5.91 -9.33
N PHE A 15 -2.31 4.98 -8.85
CA PHE A 15 -2.02 4.19 -7.67
C PHE A 15 -1.46 2.84 -8.10
N THR A 16 -0.30 2.45 -7.55
CA THR A 16 0.31 1.16 -7.84
C THR A 16 0.69 0.46 -6.53
N SER A 17 0.06 -0.69 -6.27
CA SER A 17 0.48 -1.62 -5.21
C SER A 17 1.14 -2.80 -5.90
N PRO A 18 2.45 -3.04 -5.73
CA PRO A 18 3.17 -4.10 -6.44
C PRO A 18 2.86 -5.46 -5.80
N LEU A 19 1.82 -6.13 -6.30
CA LEU A 19 1.39 -7.46 -5.83
C LEU A 19 2.09 -8.56 -6.63
N LEU A 20 3.43 -8.62 -6.52
CA LEU A 20 4.32 -9.47 -7.29
C LEU A 20 4.55 -10.80 -6.53
N LEU A 21 3.84 -11.86 -6.91
CA LEU A 21 3.91 -13.17 -6.25
C LEU A 21 5.28 -13.86 -6.42
N ASP A 22 6.06 -13.48 -7.41
CA ASP A 22 7.43 -13.96 -7.63
C ASP A 22 8.48 -13.26 -6.75
N ASP A 23 8.08 -12.20 -6.01
CA ASP A 23 8.91 -11.52 -5.01
C ASP A 23 8.16 -11.34 -3.69
N LEU A 24 8.42 -12.21 -2.73
CA LEU A 24 7.74 -12.21 -1.44
C LEU A 24 8.02 -10.95 -0.60
N THR A 25 9.16 -10.31 -0.79
CA THR A 25 9.48 -9.04 -0.13
C THR A 25 8.62 -7.92 -0.69
N LEU A 26 8.51 -7.82 -2.01
CA LEU A 26 7.69 -6.79 -2.68
C LEU A 26 6.20 -7.01 -2.42
N VAL A 27 5.68 -8.24 -2.56
CA VAL A 27 4.24 -8.52 -2.33
C VAL A 27 3.81 -8.24 -0.89
N SER A 28 4.72 -8.38 0.08
CA SER A 28 4.43 -8.11 1.50
C SER A 28 4.73 -6.68 1.93
N ARG A 29 5.52 -5.92 1.16
CA ARG A 29 5.91 -4.55 1.49
C ARG A 29 4.69 -3.62 1.49
N PRO A 30 4.33 -3.01 2.63
CA PRO A 30 3.06 -2.30 2.79
C PRO A 30 3.14 -0.87 2.24
N CYS A 31 3.59 -0.73 0.99
CA CYS A 31 3.79 0.53 0.29
C CYS A 31 2.95 0.57 -0.98
N THR A 32 2.16 1.62 -1.14
CA THR A 32 1.46 1.95 -2.39
C THR A 32 2.09 3.20 -2.97
N TYR A 33 2.53 3.11 -4.22
CA TYR A 33 3.03 4.27 -4.98
C TYR A 33 1.85 5.08 -5.50
N ILE A 34 1.97 6.39 -5.41
CA ILE A 34 0.99 7.34 -5.95
C ILE A 34 1.75 8.33 -6.82
N ASP A 35 1.61 8.17 -8.14
CA ASP A 35 2.30 8.99 -9.12
C ASP A 35 1.32 9.98 -9.75
N TYR A 36 1.78 11.21 -9.88
CA TYR A 36 1.07 12.32 -10.47
C TYR A 36 1.75 12.75 -11.77
N ALA A 37 0.94 12.98 -12.81
CA ALA A 37 1.38 13.60 -14.05
C ALA A 37 0.38 14.69 -14.46
N VAL A 38 0.90 15.86 -14.80
CA VAL A 38 0.10 17.02 -15.20
C VAL A 38 0.43 17.40 -16.63
N GLU A 39 -0.61 17.59 -17.42
CA GLU A 39 -0.55 18.27 -18.71
C GLU A 39 -1.15 19.68 -18.55
N LYS A 40 -0.34 20.72 -18.75
CA LYS A 40 -0.76 22.12 -18.65
C LYS A 40 -1.27 22.61 -20.00
N LYS A 41 -2.52 23.05 -20.07
CA LYS A 41 -3.15 23.66 -21.25
C LYS A 41 -2.80 25.16 -21.37
N GLU A 42 -2.43 25.76 -20.23
CA GLU A 42 -1.92 27.13 -20.16
C GLU A 42 -0.80 27.21 -19.10
N ASN A 43 -0.02 28.27 -19.10
CA ASN A 43 1.03 28.47 -18.09
C ASN A 43 0.40 28.72 -16.71
N CYS A 44 0.56 27.78 -15.81
CA CYS A 44 0.07 27.86 -14.44
C CYS A 44 0.92 27.01 -13.48
N ASP A 45 0.96 27.43 -12.23
CA ASP A 45 1.55 26.64 -11.16
C ASP A 45 0.54 25.58 -10.67
N VAL A 46 1.02 24.37 -10.49
CA VAL A 46 0.18 23.27 -10.00
C VAL A 46 0.76 22.70 -8.71
N ARG A 47 -0.12 22.51 -7.75
CA ARG A 47 0.19 21.88 -6.47
C ARG A 47 -0.87 20.82 -6.17
N VAL A 48 -0.44 19.68 -5.69
CA VAL A 48 -1.33 18.61 -5.22
C VAL A 48 -1.20 18.47 -3.70
N ASP A 49 -2.32 18.49 -3.01
CA ASP A 49 -2.42 18.14 -1.60
C ASP A 49 -3.15 16.79 -1.50
N PHE A 50 -2.40 15.72 -1.16
CA PHE A 50 -2.97 14.41 -0.86
C PHE A 50 -3.31 14.34 0.62
N VAL A 51 -4.59 14.11 0.93
CA VAL A 51 -5.10 14.16 2.30
C VAL A 51 -5.59 12.78 2.72
N VAL A 52 -5.09 12.30 3.86
CA VAL A 52 -5.53 11.06 4.51
C VAL A 52 -6.30 11.42 5.77
N ALA A 53 -7.56 11.03 5.83
CA ALA A 53 -8.42 11.23 6.99
C ALA A 53 -8.16 10.16 8.08
N SER A 54 -8.56 10.48 9.30
CA SER A 54 -8.43 9.60 10.48
C SER A 54 -9.18 8.26 10.33
N ASP A 55 -10.21 8.21 9.50
CA ASP A 55 -10.99 7.00 9.24
C ASP A 55 -10.15 5.84 8.72
N LEU A 56 -8.98 6.12 8.12
CA LEU A 56 -8.06 5.08 7.66
C LEU A 56 -7.36 4.34 8.82
N VAL A 57 -7.28 4.93 9.99
CA VAL A 57 -6.60 4.36 11.18
C VAL A 57 -7.55 4.07 12.33
N SER A 58 -8.74 4.65 12.35
CA SER A 58 -9.72 4.41 13.40
C SER A 58 -11.14 4.75 12.96
N GLN A 59 -12.03 3.77 13.00
CA GLN A 59 -13.48 3.98 12.81
C GLN A 59 -14.20 4.37 14.09
N LYS A 60 -13.59 4.08 15.25
CA LYS A 60 -14.15 4.42 16.56
C LYS A 60 -13.50 5.70 17.06
N GLN A 61 -14.26 6.50 17.81
CA GLN A 61 -13.70 7.64 18.51
C GLN A 61 -12.52 7.20 19.39
N ALA A 62 -11.33 7.68 19.09
CA ALA A 62 -10.10 7.36 19.78
C ALA A 62 -9.16 8.57 19.75
N LYS A 63 -8.32 8.69 20.76
CA LYS A 63 -7.25 9.68 20.72
C LYS A 63 -6.23 9.25 19.67
N LEU A 64 -5.98 10.12 18.69
CA LEU A 64 -4.96 9.95 17.68
C LEU A 64 -3.68 10.68 18.08
N ILE A 65 -2.57 10.16 17.61
CA ILE A 65 -1.24 10.78 17.68
C ILE A 65 -0.59 10.70 16.31
N GLY A 66 0.29 11.64 16.06
CA GLY A 66 1.09 11.63 14.83
C GLY A 66 2.30 12.51 14.96
N CYS A 67 3.17 12.42 13.99
CA CYS A 67 4.33 13.29 13.84
C CYS A 67 4.66 13.46 12.36
N ASN A 68 5.53 14.42 12.07
CA ASN A 68 6.17 14.57 10.79
C ASN A 68 7.66 14.78 10.99
N ALA A 69 8.46 14.25 10.09
CA ALA A 69 9.90 14.39 10.11
C ALA A 69 10.50 14.21 8.71
N ARG A 70 11.79 14.47 8.62
CA ARG A 70 12.62 14.16 7.46
C ARG A 70 13.51 12.97 7.80
N ARG A 71 13.50 11.94 6.97
CA ARG A 71 14.48 10.87 7.02
C ARG A 71 15.67 11.27 6.15
N PRO A 72 16.91 11.24 6.67
CA PRO A 72 18.10 11.48 5.86
C PRO A 72 18.32 10.33 4.88
N GLU A 73 19.10 10.58 3.85
CA GLU A 73 19.62 9.56 2.95
C GLU A 73 20.34 8.47 3.75
N LYS A 74 20.08 7.21 3.39
CA LYS A 74 20.67 6.06 4.04
C LYS A 74 20.81 4.91 3.05
N ASP A 75 22.00 4.36 2.94
CA ASP A 75 22.34 3.34 1.97
C ASP A 75 21.99 3.85 0.54
N ASP A 76 21.21 3.09 -0.23
CA ASP A 76 20.76 3.51 -1.57
C ASP A 76 19.43 4.27 -1.54
N ALA A 77 18.81 4.45 -0.36
CA ALA A 77 17.54 5.14 -0.22
C ALA A 77 17.72 6.68 -0.16
N PRO A 78 16.99 7.45 -0.98
CA PRO A 78 17.04 8.90 -0.95
C PRO A 78 16.52 9.47 0.37
N ALA A 79 16.89 10.72 0.69
CA ALA A 79 16.25 11.44 1.77
C ALA A 79 14.80 11.78 1.41
N TYR A 80 13.88 11.64 2.36
CA TYR A 80 12.46 11.93 2.14
C TYR A 80 11.78 12.56 3.36
N ASN A 81 10.72 13.31 3.12
CA ASN A 81 9.83 13.80 4.17
C ASN A 81 8.68 12.82 4.39
N TYR A 82 8.24 12.66 5.63
CA TYR A 82 7.09 11.84 5.95
C TYR A 82 6.25 12.43 7.07
N ALA A 83 5.00 12.02 7.13
CA ALA A 83 4.13 12.19 8.28
C ALA A 83 3.43 10.86 8.58
N GLN A 84 3.15 10.62 9.86
CA GLN A 84 2.44 9.42 10.32
C GLN A 84 1.31 9.79 11.26
N MET A 85 0.30 8.92 11.33
CA MET A 85 -0.83 9.02 12.24
C MET A 85 -1.31 7.62 12.63
N GLY A 86 -1.75 7.48 13.88
CA GLY A 86 -2.34 6.25 14.39
C GLY A 86 -3.01 6.48 15.75
N ARG A 87 -3.60 5.43 16.32
CA ARG A 87 -4.21 5.52 17.66
C ARG A 87 -3.14 5.66 18.73
N ALA A 88 -3.38 6.49 19.73
CA ALA A 88 -2.47 6.64 20.88
C ALA A 88 -2.33 5.35 21.68
N ALA A 89 -3.43 4.60 21.82
CA ALA A 89 -3.45 3.28 22.47
C ALA A 89 -3.55 2.20 21.39
N GLN A 90 -2.45 1.52 21.15
CA GLN A 90 -2.37 0.42 20.19
C GLN A 90 -2.88 -0.87 20.85
N LYS A 91 -3.82 -1.53 20.19
CA LYS A 91 -4.36 -2.84 20.56
C LYS A 91 -4.36 -3.75 19.35
N PRO A 92 -3.19 -4.24 18.91
CA PRO A 92 -3.11 -5.12 17.77
C PRO A 92 -4.02 -6.33 17.93
N LEU A 93 -4.72 -6.69 16.85
CA LEU A 93 -5.69 -7.80 16.83
C LEU A 93 -6.81 -7.68 17.88
N GLY A 94 -7.07 -6.47 18.36
CA GLY A 94 -8.07 -6.20 19.40
C GLY A 94 -9.50 -6.01 18.90
N GLY A 95 -9.74 -6.13 17.60
CA GLY A 95 -11.06 -5.98 16.98
C GLY A 95 -11.28 -6.99 15.88
N SER A 96 -12.53 -7.34 15.66
CA SER A 96 -12.99 -8.15 14.53
C SER A 96 -14.41 -7.71 14.15
N GLY A 97 -14.86 -8.09 12.95
CA GLY A 97 -16.19 -7.77 12.43
C GLY A 97 -16.16 -6.61 11.41
N ASP A 98 -17.31 -6.10 11.08
CA ASP A 98 -17.57 -5.18 9.97
C ASP A 98 -16.91 -3.80 10.14
N HIS A 99 -15.60 -3.77 9.98
CA HIS A 99 -14.78 -2.57 10.06
C HIS A 99 -13.88 -2.44 8.84
N VAL A 100 -13.87 -1.25 8.22
CA VAL A 100 -12.97 -0.97 7.08
C VAL A 100 -11.53 -0.72 7.49
N THR A 101 -11.25 -0.51 8.78
CA THR A 101 -9.91 -0.39 9.32
C THR A 101 -9.65 -1.41 10.42
N ILE A 102 -8.37 -1.74 10.61
CA ILE A 102 -7.96 -2.67 11.66
C ILE A 102 -7.95 -2.05 13.07
N ASP A 103 -8.13 -0.72 13.20
CA ASP A 103 -8.12 0.04 14.46
C ASP A 103 -6.80 -0.02 15.26
N TRP A 104 -5.70 -0.44 14.66
CA TRP A 104 -4.34 -0.37 15.21
C TRP A 104 -3.31 -0.10 14.11
N GLY A 105 -2.06 0.16 14.49
CA GLY A 105 -1.01 0.50 13.55
C GLY A 105 -0.95 1.99 13.23
N TYR A 106 -0.15 2.31 12.23
CA TYR A 106 0.11 3.67 11.77
C TYR A 106 0.06 3.76 10.25
N VAL A 107 -0.63 4.79 9.75
CA VAL A 107 -0.58 5.19 8.35
C VAL A 107 0.53 6.22 8.15
N TYR A 108 1.21 6.13 7.00
CA TYR A 108 2.29 7.03 6.60
C TYR A 108 2.00 7.62 5.23
N VAL A 109 2.31 8.91 5.09
CA VAL A 109 2.50 9.55 3.78
C VAL A 109 3.94 10.00 3.69
N ALA A 110 4.60 9.76 2.57
CA ALA A 110 6.01 10.10 2.37
C ALA A 110 6.28 10.55 0.95
N SER A 111 7.23 11.50 0.77
CA SER A 111 7.71 11.89 -0.55
C SER A 111 9.18 12.29 -0.50
N ALA A 112 9.92 11.85 -1.52
CA ALA A 112 11.31 12.24 -1.77
C ALA A 112 11.43 13.45 -2.70
N GLU A 113 10.31 13.97 -3.21
CA GLU A 113 10.30 15.11 -4.12
C GLU A 113 10.84 16.38 -3.46
N LYS A 114 11.57 17.15 -4.25
CA LYS A 114 12.08 18.45 -3.81
C LYS A 114 10.90 19.39 -3.54
N GLY A 115 10.90 19.98 -2.34
CA GLY A 115 9.82 20.88 -1.94
C GLY A 115 8.55 20.19 -1.42
N ALA A 116 8.50 18.85 -1.42
CA ALA A 116 7.39 18.13 -0.79
C ALA A 116 7.34 18.40 0.71
N VAL A 117 6.11 18.55 1.25
CA VAL A 117 5.86 18.76 2.67
C VAL A 117 4.83 17.77 3.16
N CYS A 118 5.25 16.88 4.07
CA CYS A 118 4.36 15.95 4.75
C CYS A 118 4.06 16.45 6.16
N THR A 119 2.79 16.55 6.53
CA THR A 119 2.35 17.16 7.80
C THR A 119 1.28 16.32 8.47
N TYR A 120 1.39 16.15 9.78
CA TYR A 120 0.28 15.72 10.63
C TYR A 120 -0.46 16.96 11.16
N ASP A 121 -1.70 17.13 10.75
CA ASP A 121 -2.61 18.16 11.25
C ASP A 121 -3.39 17.61 12.45
N ALA A 122 -2.89 17.86 13.65
CA ALA A 122 -3.47 17.36 14.88
C ALA A 122 -4.85 17.95 15.20
N ALA A 123 -5.17 19.15 14.70
CA ALA A 123 -6.44 19.82 14.96
C ALA A 123 -7.58 19.18 14.15
N ASN A 124 -7.29 18.69 12.96
CA ASN A 124 -8.25 18.08 12.06
C ASN A 124 -8.03 16.57 11.89
N GLU A 125 -7.12 15.98 12.66
CA GLU A 125 -6.79 14.53 12.68
C GLU A 125 -6.57 13.96 11.27
N LYS A 126 -5.65 14.55 10.50
CA LYS A 126 -5.35 14.14 9.13
C LYS A 126 -3.87 14.25 8.80
N LEU A 127 -3.44 13.46 7.82
CA LEU A 127 -2.14 13.64 7.16
C LEU A 127 -2.33 14.41 5.87
N ILE A 128 -1.36 15.25 5.54
CA ILE A 128 -1.32 16.00 4.29
C ILE A 128 0.07 15.79 3.69
N CYS A 129 0.13 15.28 2.47
CA CYS A 129 1.32 15.32 1.63
C CYS A 129 1.11 16.36 0.52
N ARG A 130 1.88 17.43 0.57
CA ARG A 130 1.83 18.53 -0.39
C ARG A 130 2.99 18.39 -1.36
N LEU A 131 2.66 18.34 -2.65
CA LEU A 131 3.62 18.16 -3.74
C LEU A 131 3.54 19.35 -4.70
N PRO A 132 4.64 20.09 -4.92
CA PRO A 132 4.76 20.97 -6.08
C PRO A 132 4.92 20.10 -7.34
N LEU A 133 4.26 20.50 -8.43
CA LEU A 133 4.39 19.84 -9.73
C LEU A 133 5.13 20.76 -10.71
N ASP A 134 6.37 21.13 -10.34
CA ASP A 134 7.20 22.04 -11.12
C ASP A 134 7.64 21.35 -12.44
N ASP A 135 7.98 20.07 -12.36
CA ASP A 135 8.42 19.24 -13.50
C ASP A 135 7.27 18.42 -14.14
N ASP A 136 6.01 18.84 -13.92
CA ASP A 136 4.79 18.18 -14.41
C ASP A 136 4.60 16.73 -13.92
N LYS A 137 5.48 16.25 -13.06
CA LYS A 137 5.41 14.93 -12.41
C LYS A 137 5.86 15.02 -10.97
N ALA A 138 5.28 14.21 -10.13
CA ALA A 138 5.72 13.99 -8.76
C ALA A 138 5.22 12.64 -8.26
N GLY A 139 5.88 12.11 -7.22
CA GLY A 139 5.52 10.85 -6.61
C GLY A 139 5.50 10.91 -5.09
N MET A 140 4.68 10.03 -4.50
CA MET A 140 4.64 9.80 -3.07
C MET A 140 4.34 8.35 -2.76
N ILE A 141 4.54 7.97 -1.51
CA ILE A 141 4.20 6.65 -0.98
C ILE A 141 3.16 6.82 0.12
N LEU A 142 2.10 6.02 0.04
CA LEU A 142 1.19 5.72 1.14
C LEU A 142 1.58 4.35 1.71
N ALA A 143 1.85 4.28 3.02
CA ALA A 143 2.23 3.04 3.68
C ALA A 143 1.45 2.82 4.97
N TYR A 144 1.37 1.55 5.41
CA TYR A 144 0.70 1.18 6.64
C TYR A 144 1.52 0.14 7.42
N ASP A 145 1.87 0.45 8.67
CA ASP A 145 2.50 -0.48 9.59
C ASP A 145 1.44 -1.04 10.54
N ASP A 146 1.13 -2.31 10.39
CA ASP A 146 0.14 -3.00 11.21
C ASP A 146 0.70 -3.54 12.55
N LEU A 147 1.97 -3.29 12.85
CA LEU A 147 2.69 -3.69 14.06
C LEU A 147 2.73 -5.20 14.30
N LEU A 148 1.57 -5.83 14.36
CA LEU A 148 1.33 -7.27 14.48
C LEU A 148 0.20 -7.65 13.55
N SER A 149 0.44 -8.65 12.72
CA SER A 149 -0.44 -9.01 11.60
C SER A 149 -1.42 -10.12 11.94
N ILE A 150 -0.96 -11.16 12.62
CA ILE A 150 -1.73 -12.38 12.89
C ILE A 150 -1.33 -12.95 14.25
N ASN A 151 -2.34 -13.51 14.96
CA ASN A 151 -2.11 -14.42 16.08
C ASN A 151 -2.21 -15.85 15.53
N TYR A 152 -1.06 -16.48 15.29
CA TYR A 152 -0.97 -17.83 14.76
C TYR A 152 -0.76 -18.83 15.88
N PHE A 153 -1.81 -19.60 16.21
CA PHE A 153 -1.82 -20.56 17.31
C PHE A 153 -1.28 -20.02 18.66
N GLY A 154 -1.68 -18.81 19.02
CA GLY A 154 -1.25 -18.14 20.24
C GLY A 154 0.04 -17.35 20.13
N GLN A 155 0.69 -17.38 18.98
CA GLN A 155 1.92 -16.64 18.71
C GLN A 155 1.65 -15.41 17.84
N TRP A 156 2.07 -14.26 18.34
CA TRP A 156 1.91 -12.98 17.66
C TRP A 156 2.96 -12.83 16.56
N ARG A 157 2.52 -12.74 15.32
CA ARG A 157 3.38 -12.67 14.14
C ARG A 157 3.30 -11.31 13.46
N LYS A 158 4.46 -10.82 13.03
CA LYS A 158 4.60 -9.65 12.16
C LYS A 158 4.42 -10.06 10.70
N ALA A 159 4.20 -9.06 9.83
CA ALA A 159 4.20 -9.29 8.40
C ALA A 159 5.58 -9.71 7.87
N TYR A 160 5.61 -10.45 6.79
CA TYR A 160 6.83 -11.01 6.17
C TYR A 160 7.89 -9.94 5.84
N TRP A 161 7.48 -8.76 5.40
CA TRP A 161 8.40 -7.67 5.07
C TRP A 161 9.36 -7.30 6.21
N THR A 162 8.99 -7.56 7.46
CA THR A 162 9.84 -7.30 8.63
C THR A 162 11.06 -8.23 8.72
N ASN A 163 11.12 -9.29 7.92
CA ASN A 163 12.31 -10.12 7.80
C ASN A 163 13.43 -9.40 7.02
N THR A 164 13.06 -8.46 6.15
CA THR A 164 14.00 -7.69 5.32
C THR A 164 14.26 -6.30 5.89
N TYR A 165 13.20 -5.61 6.34
CA TYR A 165 13.30 -4.23 6.79
C TYR A 165 13.09 -4.13 8.31
N ALA A 166 14.02 -3.50 9.01
CA ALA A 166 13.96 -3.33 10.45
C ALA A 166 12.78 -2.43 10.90
N THR A 167 12.43 -1.45 10.08
CA THR A 167 11.33 -0.51 10.33
C THR A 167 10.54 -0.22 9.06
N ILE A 168 9.30 0.27 9.21
CA ILE A 168 8.52 0.75 8.07
C ILE A 168 9.23 1.89 7.31
N LEU A 169 10.01 2.71 7.99
CA LEU A 169 10.78 3.77 7.33
C LEU A 169 11.89 3.22 6.45
N ASP A 170 12.51 2.07 6.81
CA ASP A 170 13.46 1.40 5.93
C ASP A 170 12.75 0.82 4.69
N ALA A 171 11.55 0.25 4.87
CA ALA A 171 10.72 -0.24 3.75
C ALA A 171 10.28 0.88 2.79
N ILE A 172 9.89 2.05 3.33
CA ILE A 172 9.56 3.24 2.53
C ILE A 172 10.78 3.75 1.77
N GLY A 173 11.96 3.80 2.43
CA GLY A 173 13.21 4.20 1.79
C GLY A 173 13.58 3.29 0.62
N ALA A 174 13.52 1.97 0.82
CA ALA A 174 13.74 0.99 -0.24
C ALA A 174 12.73 1.15 -1.38
N ALA A 175 11.46 1.44 -1.07
CA ALA A 175 10.45 1.68 -2.08
C ALA A 175 10.71 2.92 -2.93
N PHE A 176 11.36 3.96 -2.40
CA PHE A 176 11.84 5.08 -3.22
C PHE A 176 13.05 4.69 -4.06
N ALA A 177 13.96 3.88 -3.52
CA ALA A 177 15.18 3.49 -4.23
C ALA A 177 14.89 2.59 -5.44
N ASP A 178 13.93 1.68 -5.32
CA ASP A 178 13.59 0.70 -6.35
C ASP A 178 12.31 1.05 -7.15
N HIS A 179 11.81 2.29 -7.04
CA HIS A 179 10.55 2.76 -7.62
C HIS A 179 10.37 2.34 -9.09
N ASP A 180 11.29 2.76 -9.96
CA ASP A 180 11.15 2.56 -11.41
C ASP A 180 11.24 1.09 -11.80
N GLU A 181 12.12 0.33 -11.15
CA GLU A 181 12.27 -1.11 -11.37
C GLU A 181 11.02 -1.87 -10.94
N THR A 182 10.51 -1.55 -9.76
CA THR A 182 9.28 -2.14 -9.22
C THR A 182 8.07 -1.84 -10.11
N LEU A 183 7.91 -0.59 -10.57
CA LEU A 183 6.80 -0.24 -11.46
C LEU A 183 6.90 -0.91 -12.82
N LYS A 184 8.10 -1.05 -13.36
CA LYS A 184 8.34 -1.77 -14.60
C LYS A 184 8.01 -3.25 -14.47
N HIS A 185 8.41 -3.89 -13.37
CA HIS A 185 8.08 -5.29 -13.09
C HIS A 185 6.56 -5.47 -12.94
N ALA A 186 5.89 -4.63 -12.15
CA ALA A 186 4.44 -4.67 -11.98
C ALA A 186 3.69 -4.51 -13.34
N ALA A 187 4.14 -3.59 -14.19
CA ALA A 187 3.54 -3.40 -15.51
C ALA A 187 3.72 -4.64 -16.42
N ALA A 188 4.85 -5.33 -16.32
CA ALA A 188 5.09 -6.56 -17.10
C ALA A 188 4.18 -7.72 -16.63
N VAL A 189 3.92 -7.83 -15.33
CA VAL A 189 2.97 -8.82 -14.79
C VAL A 189 1.54 -8.49 -15.21
N ASP A 190 1.13 -7.22 -15.12
CA ASP A 190 -0.19 -6.76 -15.58
C ASP A 190 -0.41 -7.10 -17.07
N GLU A 191 0.57 -6.78 -17.94
CA GLU A 191 0.50 -7.08 -19.38
C GLU A 191 0.40 -8.59 -19.65
N LYS A 192 1.17 -9.41 -18.91
CA LYS A 192 1.12 -10.87 -19.03
C LYS A 192 -0.26 -11.40 -18.67
N VAL A 193 -0.79 -11.01 -17.51
CA VAL A 193 -2.10 -11.46 -17.02
C VAL A 193 -3.21 -11.06 -18.00
N GLU A 194 -3.20 -9.81 -18.45
CA GLU A 194 -4.19 -9.29 -19.40
C GLU A 194 -4.15 -10.03 -20.72
N LYS A 195 -2.98 -10.20 -21.32
CA LYS A 195 -2.79 -10.88 -22.58
C LYS A 195 -3.24 -12.35 -22.55
N GLU A 196 -2.83 -13.10 -21.53
CA GLU A 196 -3.19 -14.50 -21.39
C GLU A 196 -4.69 -14.67 -21.13
N ALA A 197 -5.28 -13.84 -20.27
CA ALA A 197 -6.70 -13.86 -19.99
C ALA A 197 -7.55 -13.44 -21.20
N TYR A 198 -7.09 -12.42 -21.95
CA TYR A 198 -7.76 -12.01 -23.18
C TYR A 198 -7.78 -13.13 -24.22
N ALA A 199 -6.65 -13.81 -24.40
CA ALA A 199 -6.54 -14.95 -25.33
C ALA A 199 -7.46 -16.11 -24.92
N ALA A 200 -7.69 -16.31 -23.62
CA ALA A 200 -8.53 -17.37 -23.09
C ALA A 200 -10.04 -17.06 -23.19
N GLY A 201 -10.47 -15.81 -23.00
CA GLY A 201 -11.90 -15.49 -22.88
C GLY A 201 -12.32 -14.07 -23.32
N GLY A 202 -11.44 -13.31 -23.95
CA GLY A 202 -11.71 -11.96 -24.45
C GLY A 202 -11.72 -10.89 -23.36
N GLU A 203 -12.14 -9.68 -23.72
CA GLU A 203 -12.03 -8.46 -22.89
C GLU A 203 -12.66 -8.59 -21.50
N LYS A 204 -13.89 -9.09 -21.42
CA LYS A 204 -14.59 -9.23 -20.13
C LYS A 204 -13.90 -10.22 -19.19
N TYR A 205 -13.37 -11.29 -19.75
CA TYR A 205 -12.64 -12.29 -18.98
C TYR A 205 -11.30 -11.73 -18.48
N ALA A 206 -10.58 -11.00 -19.32
CA ALA A 206 -9.36 -10.31 -18.92
C ALA A 206 -9.60 -9.32 -17.78
N PHE A 207 -10.67 -8.52 -17.86
CA PHE A 207 -11.07 -7.62 -16.79
C PHE A 207 -11.33 -8.37 -15.46
N LEU A 208 -12.08 -9.49 -15.51
CA LEU A 208 -12.35 -10.31 -14.33
C LEU A 208 -11.06 -10.92 -13.74
N CYS A 209 -10.14 -11.39 -14.58
CA CYS A 209 -8.87 -11.95 -14.13
C CYS A 209 -8.02 -10.90 -13.43
N ASN A 210 -7.88 -9.71 -14.00
CA ASN A 210 -7.14 -8.61 -13.41
C ASN A 210 -7.70 -8.19 -12.04
N MET A 211 -9.03 -8.08 -11.94
CA MET A 211 -9.69 -7.78 -10.66
C MET A 211 -9.50 -8.88 -9.64
N SER A 212 -9.67 -10.14 -10.06
CA SER A 212 -9.56 -11.32 -9.18
C SER A 212 -8.13 -11.51 -8.68
N TYR A 213 -7.11 -11.29 -9.52
CA TYR A 213 -5.70 -11.33 -9.13
C TYR A 213 -5.43 -10.40 -7.95
N ARG A 214 -5.81 -9.13 -8.09
CA ARG A 214 -5.64 -8.14 -7.04
C ARG A 214 -6.40 -8.48 -5.76
N HIS A 215 -7.68 -8.87 -5.89
CA HIS A 215 -8.52 -9.17 -4.73
C HIS A 215 -8.04 -10.40 -3.99
N ALA A 216 -7.64 -11.46 -4.69
CA ALA A 216 -7.14 -12.67 -4.07
C ALA A 216 -5.88 -12.39 -3.23
N ILE A 217 -4.89 -11.68 -3.76
CA ILE A 217 -3.67 -11.36 -3.03
C ILE A 217 -3.96 -10.42 -1.85
N ALA A 218 -4.79 -9.38 -2.06
CA ALA A 218 -5.15 -8.43 -1.02
C ALA A 218 -5.92 -9.08 0.16
N ALA A 219 -6.63 -10.18 -0.11
CA ALA A 219 -7.34 -10.95 0.91
C ALA A 219 -6.43 -11.88 1.73
N HIS A 220 -5.13 -11.87 1.49
CA HIS A 220 -4.16 -12.73 2.19
C HIS A 220 -3.13 -11.91 2.97
N LYS A 221 -2.55 -12.55 3.97
CA LYS A 221 -1.43 -12.01 4.74
C LYS A 221 -0.25 -12.97 4.73
N LEU A 222 0.91 -12.47 4.33
CA LEU A 222 2.15 -13.22 4.31
C LEU A 222 2.91 -13.01 5.62
N ILE A 223 3.26 -14.11 6.28
CA ILE A 223 4.04 -14.15 7.52
C ILE A 223 5.08 -15.27 7.47
N THR A 224 5.93 -15.35 8.50
CA THR A 224 6.73 -16.53 8.81
C THR A 224 6.33 -17.09 10.17
N ASP A 225 6.37 -18.42 10.32
CA ASP A 225 6.26 -19.07 11.63
C ASP A 225 7.58 -19.00 12.43
N GLU A 226 7.65 -19.70 13.57
CA GLU A 226 8.85 -19.72 14.42
C GLU A 226 10.03 -20.50 13.82
N ASP A 227 9.74 -21.42 12.92
CA ASP A 227 10.75 -22.22 12.21
C ASP A 227 11.23 -21.55 10.91
N GLY A 228 10.67 -20.38 10.57
CA GLY A 228 10.98 -19.64 9.35
C GLY A 228 10.18 -20.09 8.13
N ASN A 229 9.20 -20.99 8.29
CA ASN A 229 8.35 -21.40 7.19
C ASN A 229 7.47 -20.24 6.71
N ILE A 230 7.32 -20.14 5.41
CA ILE A 230 6.46 -19.13 4.77
C ILE A 230 5.02 -19.58 4.87
N ILE A 231 4.17 -18.68 5.38
CA ILE A 231 2.74 -18.91 5.52
C ILE A 231 1.98 -17.77 4.89
N PHE A 232 1.11 -18.10 3.91
CA PHE A 232 0.26 -17.13 3.23
C PHE A 232 -1.21 -17.44 3.53
N LEU A 233 -1.77 -16.71 4.49
CA LEU A 233 -3.10 -16.97 5.06
C LEU A 233 -4.16 -16.07 4.45
N SER A 234 -5.25 -16.67 4.00
CA SER A 234 -6.47 -15.94 3.67
C SER A 234 -7.06 -15.31 4.93
N LYS A 235 -7.62 -14.12 4.80
CA LYS A 235 -8.32 -13.39 5.86
C LYS A 235 -9.75 -13.12 5.41
N GLU A 236 -10.69 -13.31 6.34
CA GLU A 236 -11.99 -12.69 6.19
C GLU A 236 -11.82 -11.18 6.20
N ASN A 237 -12.39 -10.50 5.21
CA ASN A 237 -12.06 -9.10 5.00
C ASN A 237 -12.96 -8.15 5.78
N ASP A 238 -14.20 -8.53 6.06
CA ASP A 238 -15.20 -7.63 6.62
C ASP A 238 -16.00 -8.27 7.75
N SER A 239 -16.51 -9.47 7.57
CA SER A 239 -17.48 -10.06 8.48
C SER A 239 -16.93 -10.53 9.83
N ASN A 240 -15.66 -10.90 9.89
CA ASN A 240 -15.00 -11.41 11.11
C ASN A 240 -13.48 -11.39 11.02
N GLY A 241 -12.79 -11.85 12.08
CA GLY A 241 -11.33 -11.92 12.15
C GLY A 241 -10.73 -13.30 11.84
N CYS A 242 -11.48 -14.21 11.23
CA CYS A 242 -11.00 -15.56 10.92
C CYS A 242 -9.92 -15.55 9.85
N ILE A 243 -8.99 -16.50 9.95
CA ILE A 243 -7.90 -16.71 9.00
C ILE A 243 -7.89 -18.16 8.52
N GLY A 244 -7.43 -18.39 7.29
CA GLY A 244 -7.34 -19.73 6.70
C GLY A 244 -8.70 -20.35 6.42
N THR A 245 -9.74 -19.54 6.19
CA THR A 245 -11.10 -20.04 5.88
C THR A 245 -11.12 -20.73 4.51
N VAL A 246 -11.75 -21.91 4.45
CA VAL A 246 -11.72 -22.78 3.25
C VAL A 246 -12.41 -22.14 2.06
N ASP A 247 -13.49 -21.41 2.29
CA ASP A 247 -14.29 -20.71 1.28
C ASP A 247 -13.56 -19.53 0.64
N VAL A 248 -12.56 -18.96 1.30
CA VAL A 248 -11.65 -17.96 0.72
C VAL A 248 -10.40 -18.61 0.14
N SER A 249 -9.78 -19.55 0.86
CA SER A 249 -8.53 -20.20 0.45
C SER A 249 -8.72 -21.07 -0.79
N TYR A 250 -9.76 -21.92 -0.82
CA TYR A 250 -9.97 -22.89 -1.90
C TYR A 250 -10.11 -22.25 -3.29
N PRO A 251 -10.92 -21.21 -3.51
CA PRO A 251 -11.05 -20.59 -4.83
C PRO A 251 -9.80 -19.78 -5.23
N SER A 252 -8.93 -19.38 -4.30
CA SER A 252 -7.71 -18.65 -4.61
C SER A 252 -6.49 -19.54 -4.93
N VAL A 253 -6.52 -20.83 -4.55
CA VAL A 253 -5.42 -21.79 -4.78
C VAL A 253 -4.93 -21.83 -6.24
N PRO A 254 -5.77 -21.86 -7.29
CA PRO A 254 -5.30 -21.92 -8.68
C PRO A 254 -4.39 -20.73 -9.04
N LEU A 255 -4.66 -19.54 -8.51
CA LEU A 255 -3.84 -18.36 -8.75
C LEU A 255 -2.44 -18.55 -8.16
N PHE A 256 -2.34 -19.03 -6.92
CA PHE A 256 -1.04 -19.24 -6.29
C PHE A 256 -0.25 -20.34 -6.97
N LEU A 257 -0.89 -21.45 -7.36
CA LEU A 257 -0.25 -22.51 -8.13
C LEU A 257 0.26 -22.05 -9.51
N LEU A 258 -0.35 -21.02 -10.09
CA LEU A 258 0.07 -20.48 -11.39
C LEU A 258 1.24 -19.50 -11.28
N PHE A 259 1.28 -18.68 -10.24
CA PHE A 259 2.22 -17.56 -10.14
C PHE A 259 3.33 -17.73 -9.09
N ASN A 260 3.18 -18.65 -8.15
CA ASN A 260 4.21 -18.95 -7.14
C ASN A 260 4.05 -20.38 -6.63
N THR A 261 4.87 -21.27 -7.14
CA THR A 261 4.92 -22.71 -6.76
C THR A 261 6.20 -23.03 -6.02
#